data_26f6e28b2078f63ad1cbab3985997585
#
_entry.id   26f6e28b2078f63ad1cbab3985997585
#
_cell.length_a   1.000
_cell.length_b   1.000
_cell.length_c   1.000
_cell.angle_alpha   90.00
_cell.angle_beta   90.00
_cell.angle_gamma   90.00
#
_symmetry.space_group_name_H-M   'P 1'
#
loop_
_entity.id
_entity.type
_entity.pdbx_description
1 polymer ?
#
loop_
_entity_poly.entity_id
_entity_poly.type
_entity_poly.pdbx_seq_one_letter_code
_entity_poly.pdbx_strand_id
1 'polypeptide(L)'
;MAIKSALADIRTMKALFTAAENEATALGDEQPGAEHLFLAALTLDDDSARSALATLGVTTDQVRSAIARVHATALGAIGVDAGTDGMLGRAGSPRPLTGLYRSTGAAQDLFQRARRLSAADKPARLRAAHVVIAAAEAEHGTVARLLQLLDIDRARLRHAARAAVAS
;
A
#
# COMPACT_ATOMS: atom_id res chain seq x y z
N MET A 1 -27.35 -5.43 10.13
CA MET A 1 -26.11 -6.00 9.56
C MET A 1 -25.30 -4.96 8.76
N ALA A 2 -25.90 -4.19 7.87
CA ALA A 2 -25.22 -3.20 7.03
C ALA A 2 -24.44 -2.10 7.79
N ILE A 3 -24.96 -1.58 8.89
CA ILE A 3 -24.32 -0.53 9.69
C ILE A 3 -23.01 -1.01 10.34
N LYS A 4 -22.98 -2.25 10.84
CA LYS A 4 -21.77 -2.82 11.47
C LYS A 4 -20.66 -3.05 10.44
N SER A 5 -21.01 -3.46 9.22
CA SER A 5 -20.07 -3.60 8.10
C SER A 5 -19.49 -2.25 7.69
N ALA A 6 -20.33 -1.23 7.51
CA ALA A 6 -19.89 0.12 7.16
C ALA A 6 -18.94 0.72 8.20
N LEU A 7 -19.20 0.55 9.49
CA LEU A 7 -18.31 1.01 10.56
C LEU A 7 -16.97 0.25 10.57
N ALA A 8 -17.00 -1.05 10.28
CA ALA A 8 -15.77 -1.84 10.16
C ALA A 8 -14.91 -1.36 8.97
N ASP A 9 -15.54 -1.10 7.82
CA ASP A 9 -14.87 -0.59 6.63
C ASP A 9 -14.24 0.80 6.87
N ILE A 10 -14.94 1.69 7.60
CA ILE A 10 -14.39 3.00 7.98
C ILE A 10 -13.16 2.84 8.88
N ARG A 11 -13.19 1.90 9.83
CA ARG A 11 -12.03 1.63 10.68
C ARG A 11 -10.85 1.08 9.89
N THR A 12 -11.09 0.13 9.00
CA THR A 12 -10.06 -0.43 8.11
C THR A 12 -9.47 0.65 7.21
N MET A 13 -10.30 1.49 6.61
CA MET A 13 -9.86 2.61 5.80
C MET A 13 -8.97 3.58 6.60
N LYS A 14 -9.43 3.99 7.78
CA LYS A 14 -8.65 4.90 8.65
C LYS A 14 -7.31 4.30 9.04
N ALA A 15 -7.29 3.03 9.46
CA ALA A 15 -6.05 2.33 9.81
C ALA A 15 -5.10 2.23 8.62
N LEU A 16 -5.61 1.91 7.44
CA LEU A 16 -4.84 1.78 6.21
C LEU A 16 -4.16 3.11 5.82
N PHE A 17 -4.89 4.22 5.80
CA PHE A 17 -4.31 5.52 5.45
C PHE A 17 -3.38 6.07 6.52
N THR A 18 -3.68 5.86 7.81
CA THR A 18 -2.75 6.23 8.89
C THR A 18 -1.44 5.45 8.78
N ALA A 19 -1.50 4.15 8.52
CA ALA A 19 -0.30 3.35 8.31
C ALA A 19 0.46 3.78 7.04
N ALA A 20 -0.22 4.08 5.94
CA ALA A 20 0.40 4.56 4.71
C ALA A 20 1.12 5.91 4.90
N GLU A 21 0.55 6.83 5.67
CA GLU A 21 1.20 8.10 6.02
C GLU A 21 2.46 7.89 6.89
N ASN A 22 2.41 6.95 7.82
CA ASN A 22 3.56 6.61 8.64
C ASN A 22 4.69 6.01 7.80
N GLU A 23 4.37 5.10 6.89
CA GLU A 23 5.36 4.50 5.98
C GLU A 23 5.94 5.54 5.00
N ALA A 24 5.11 6.41 4.43
CA ALA A 24 5.58 7.51 3.58
C ALA A 24 6.55 8.42 4.33
N THR A 25 6.19 8.82 5.56
CA THR A 25 7.05 9.64 6.43
C THR A 25 8.38 8.95 6.73
N ALA A 26 8.35 7.65 7.03
CA ALA A 26 9.55 6.88 7.35
C ALA A 26 10.49 6.76 6.13
N LEU A 27 9.94 6.79 4.92
CA LEU A 27 10.70 6.75 3.66
C LEU A 27 11.06 8.16 3.12
N GLY A 28 10.64 9.22 3.80
CA GLY A 28 10.95 10.61 3.44
C GLY A 28 10.00 11.24 2.43
N ASP A 29 8.87 10.61 2.14
CA ASP A 29 7.87 11.12 1.20
C ASP A 29 6.85 12.04 1.88
N GLU A 30 6.45 13.10 1.17
CA GLU A 30 5.49 14.08 1.70
C GLU A 30 4.05 13.56 1.69
N GLN A 31 3.73 12.68 0.75
CA GLN A 31 2.39 12.14 0.55
C GLN A 31 2.46 10.62 0.34
N PRO A 32 1.55 9.86 0.95
CA PRO A 32 1.49 8.43 0.69
C PRO A 32 1.09 8.13 -0.76
N GLY A 33 1.93 7.35 -1.44
CA GLY A 33 1.68 6.80 -2.76
C GLY A 33 1.01 5.43 -2.71
N ALA A 34 0.76 4.84 -3.87
CA ALA A 34 0.17 3.52 -3.98
C ALA A 34 1.04 2.42 -3.32
N GLU A 35 2.36 2.55 -3.40
CA GLU A 35 3.33 1.66 -2.76
C GLU A 35 3.25 1.70 -1.23
N HIS A 36 3.04 2.89 -0.65
CA HIS A 36 2.84 3.05 0.79
C HIS A 36 1.52 2.44 1.23
N LEU A 37 0.47 2.58 0.42
CA LEU A 37 -0.82 1.96 0.70
C LEU A 37 -0.74 0.43 0.62
N PHE A 38 0.01 -0.10 -0.34
CA PHE A 38 0.30 -1.53 -0.45
C PHE A 38 1.09 -2.04 0.77
N LEU A 39 2.15 -1.34 1.17
CA LEU A 39 2.93 -1.68 2.37
C LEU A 39 2.07 -1.59 3.64
N ALA A 40 1.26 -0.54 3.78
CA ALA A 40 0.35 -0.37 4.91
C ALA A 40 -0.64 -1.53 5.05
N ALA A 41 -1.14 -2.07 3.92
CA ALA A 41 -2.02 -3.24 3.95
C ALA A 41 -1.37 -4.46 4.62
N LEU A 42 -0.04 -4.60 4.52
CA LEU A 42 0.69 -5.70 5.15
C LEU A 42 0.85 -5.53 6.67
N THR A 43 0.58 -4.36 7.21
CA THR A 43 0.70 -4.05 8.64
C THR A 43 -0.63 -4.06 9.38
N LEU A 44 -1.75 -4.23 8.67
CA LEU A 44 -3.08 -4.28 9.29
C LEU A 44 -3.29 -5.57 10.09
N ASP A 45 -4.13 -5.47 11.12
CA ASP A 45 -4.43 -6.59 12.06
C ASP A 45 -5.18 -7.75 11.40
N ASP A 46 -5.79 -7.54 10.24
CA ASP A 46 -6.57 -8.61 9.58
C ASP A 46 -5.71 -9.69 8.91
N ASP A 47 -4.40 -9.52 8.89
CA ASP A 47 -3.39 -10.44 8.37
C ASP A 47 -3.58 -10.95 6.92
N SER A 48 -4.69 -10.66 6.26
CA SER A 48 -5.04 -11.25 4.97
C SER A 48 -4.03 -10.88 3.86
N ALA A 49 -3.53 -9.64 3.86
CA ALA A 49 -2.50 -9.19 2.92
C ALA A 49 -1.16 -9.88 3.18
N ARG A 50 -0.77 -9.94 4.46
CA ARG A 50 0.49 -10.56 4.89
C ARG A 50 0.51 -12.06 4.58
N SER A 51 -0.60 -12.76 4.85
CA SER A 51 -0.77 -14.17 4.51
C SER A 51 -0.66 -14.42 3.00
N ALA A 52 -1.23 -13.56 2.18
CA ALA A 52 -1.13 -13.67 0.73
C ALA A 52 0.32 -13.57 0.24
N LEU A 53 1.11 -12.62 0.74
CA LEU A 53 2.52 -12.49 0.37
C LEU A 53 3.38 -13.64 0.93
N ALA A 54 3.08 -14.11 2.13
CA ALA A 54 3.80 -15.22 2.74
C ALA A 54 3.73 -16.51 1.90
N THR A 55 2.62 -16.75 1.19
CA THR A 55 2.51 -17.90 0.27
C THR A 55 3.48 -17.81 -0.92
N LEU A 56 3.96 -16.60 -1.24
CA LEU A 56 4.99 -16.37 -2.26
C LEU A 56 6.40 -16.23 -1.68
N GLY A 57 6.55 -16.42 -0.36
CA GLY A 57 7.84 -16.28 0.33
C GLY A 57 8.31 -14.84 0.50
N VAL A 58 7.43 -13.86 0.40
CA VAL A 58 7.75 -12.44 0.52
C VAL A 58 7.32 -11.90 1.88
N THR A 59 8.24 -11.20 2.55
CA THR A 59 8.01 -10.56 3.84
C THR A 59 7.72 -9.07 3.71
N THR A 60 7.09 -8.47 4.73
CA THR A 60 6.84 -7.03 4.81
C THR A 60 8.14 -6.22 4.73
N ASP A 61 9.23 -6.69 5.35
CA ASP A 61 10.52 -6.00 5.33
C ASP A 61 11.17 -6.02 3.95
N GLN A 62 11.01 -7.10 3.19
CA GLN A 62 11.45 -7.16 1.79
C GLN A 62 10.68 -6.16 0.93
N VAL A 63 9.37 -6.02 1.14
CA VAL A 63 8.56 -5.01 0.45
C VAL A 63 9.04 -3.61 0.80
N ARG A 64 9.25 -3.29 2.07
CA ARG A 64 9.76 -1.98 2.53
C ARG A 64 11.11 -1.66 1.89
N SER A 65 12.04 -2.60 1.92
CA SER A 65 13.37 -2.44 1.30
C SER A 65 13.29 -2.25 -0.21
N ALA A 66 12.39 -2.95 -0.88
CA ALA A 66 12.18 -2.82 -2.32
C ALA A 66 11.57 -1.45 -2.69
N ILE A 67 10.66 -0.89 -1.89
CA ILE A 67 10.14 0.47 -2.09
C ILE A 67 11.27 1.49 -2.02
N ALA A 68 12.12 1.41 -0.98
CA ALA A 68 13.27 2.30 -0.84
C ALA A 68 14.21 2.23 -2.07
N ARG A 69 14.42 1.04 -2.63
CA ARG A 69 15.22 0.86 -3.84
C ARG A 69 14.55 1.45 -5.08
N VAL A 70 13.24 1.28 -5.25
CA VAL A 70 12.49 1.90 -6.36
C VAL A 70 12.61 3.42 -6.31
N HIS A 71 12.48 4.01 -5.11
CA HIS A 71 12.62 5.46 -4.92
C HIS A 71 14.05 5.93 -5.20
N ALA A 72 15.06 5.24 -4.70
CA ALA A 72 16.47 5.57 -4.97
C ALA A 72 16.80 5.53 -6.47
N THR A 73 16.29 4.53 -7.19
CA THR A 73 16.46 4.41 -8.65
C THR A 73 15.78 5.57 -9.38
N ALA A 74 14.59 5.98 -8.96
CA ALA A 74 13.89 7.11 -9.55
C ALA A 74 14.63 8.43 -9.33
N LEU A 75 15.19 8.66 -8.14
CA LEU A 75 16.01 9.84 -7.82
C LEU A 75 17.32 9.84 -8.62
N GLY A 76 18.00 8.71 -8.74
CA GLY A 76 19.21 8.57 -9.55
C GLY A 76 18.98 8.87 -11.03
N ALA A 77 17.82 8.51 -11.57
CA ALA A 77 17.46 8.79 -12.98
C ALA A 77 17.29 10.29 -13.27
N ILE A 78 17.00 11.12 -12.26
CA ILE A 78 16.91 12.58 -12.37
C ILE A 78 18.17 13.31 -11.86
N GLY A 79 19.27 12.58 -11.60
CA GLY A 79 20.55 13.15 -11.21
C GLY A 79 20.65 13.59 -9.74
N VAL A 80 19.76 13.13 -8.88
CA VAL A 80 19.80 13.38 -7.44
C VAL A 80 20.42 12.17 -6.74
N ASP A 81 21.66 12.31 -6.26
CA ASP A 81 22.27 11.31 -5.39
C ASP A 81 21.64 11.36 -4.00
N ALA A 82 21.02 10.28 -3.59
CA ALA A 82 20.37 10.14 -2.27
C ALA A 82 21.36 10.23 -1.07
N GLY A 83 22.63 10.50 -1.33
CA GLY A 83 23.71 10.43 -0.34
C GLY A 83 24.14 11.75 0.31
N THR A 84 23.75 12.91 -0.20
CA THR A 84 24.38 14.17 0.23
C THR A 84 23.46 15.27 0.75
N ASP A 85 22.15 15.17 0.65
CA ASP A 85 21.24 16.25 1.06
C ASP A 85 20.28 15.91 2.22
N GLY A 86 20.60 14.92 3.01
CA GLY A 86 19.81 14.57 4.21
C GLY A 86 19.89 15.56 5.37
N MET A 87 20.50 16.73 5.21
CA MET A 87 20.74 17.68 6.32
C MET A 87 20.15 19.08 6.15
N LEU A 88 19.32 19.34 5.16
CA LEU A 88 18.50 20.54 5.19
C LEU A 88 17.20 20.23 5.90
N GLY A 89 17.21 20.49 7.21
CA GLY A 89 16.07 20.34 8.08
C GLY A 89 14.83 21.01 7.51
N ARG A 90 13.87 20.20 7.08
CA ARG A 90 12.51 20.68 6.84
C ARG A 90 11.90 20.95 8.19
N ALA A 91 11.87 22.23 8.55
CA ALA A 91 11.02 22.72 9.63
C ALA A 91 9.61 22.21 9.38
N GLY A 92 9.10 21.40 10.32
CA GLY A 92 7.78 20.82 10.22
C GLY A 92 6.71 21.87 10.12
N SER A 93 6.12 22.03 8.97
CA SER A 93 4.82 22.68 8.86
C SER A 93 3.79 21.85 9.64
N PRO A 94 2.87 22.49 10.39
CA PRO A 94 1.85 21.77 11.13
C PRO A 94 1.08 20.88 10.15
N ARG A 95 1.09 19.57 10.41
CA ARG A 95 0.37 18.58 9.60
C ARG A 95 -1.13 18.79 9.78
N PRO A 96 -1.84 19.19 8.74
CA PRO A 96 -3.29 19.10 8.79
C PRO A 96 -3.72 17.66 8.62
N LEU A 97 -4.86 17.35 9.18
CA LEU A 97 -5.59 16.10 9.30
C LEU A 97 -5.30 15.00 8.27
N THR A 98 -5.09 13.79 8.78
CA THR A 98 -4.98 12.50 8.11
C THR A 98 -6.19 12.17 7.25
N GLY A 99 -5.99 11.69 6.03
CA GLY A 99 -7.08 11.17 5.20
C GLY A 99 -6.76 11.00 3.72
N LEU A 100 -7.73 10.43 3.03
CA LEU A 100 -7.71 10.14 1.60
C LEU A 100 -7.20 11.31 0.74
N TYR A 101 -7.54 12.53 1.11
CA TYR A 101 -7.22 13.75 0.35
C TYR A 101 -5.73 14.16 0.38
N ARG A 102 -4.92 13.56 1.23
CA ARG A 102 -3.48 13.82 1.33
C ARG A 102 -2.62 12.79 0.60
N SER A 103 -3.23 11.76 0.06
CA SER A 103 -2.56 10.73 -0.72
C SER A 103 -2.47 11.12 -2.19
N THR A 104 -1.51 10.53 -2.91
CA THR A 104 -1.40 10.72 -4.36
C THR A 104 -2.63 10.16 -5.11
N GLY A 105 -2.86 10.63 -6.34
CA GLY A 105 -3.91 10.08 -7.20
C GLY A 105 -3.79 8.56 -7.38
N ALA A 106 -2.55 8.07 -7.52
CA ALA A 106 -2.30 6.63 -7.64
C ALA A 106 -2.73 5.83 -6.39
N ALA A 107 -2.51 6.38 -5.18
CA ALA A 107 -2.98 5.76 -3.95
C ALA A 107 -4.51 5.76 -3.86
N GLN A 108 -5.14 6.86 -4.27
CA GLN A 108 -6.60 6.97 -4.30
C GLN A 108 -7.22 5.97 -5.28
N ASP A 109 -6.65 5.83 -6.47
CA ASP A 109 -7.10 4.87 -7.49
C ASP A 109 -6.96 3.43 -7.00
N LEU A 110 -5.84 3.08 -6.38
CA LEU A 110 -5.62 1.77 -5.77
C LEU A 110 -6.67 1.47 -4.70
N PHE A 111 -6.94 2.43 -3.82
CA PHE A 111 -7.94 2.28 -2.77
C PHE A 111 -9.36 2.14 -3.33
N GLN A 112 -9.75 2.95 -4.31
CA GLN A 112 -11.05 2.86 -4.94
C GLN A 112 -11.25 1.50 -5.64
N ARG A 113 -10.20 0.97 -6.26
CA ARG A 113 -10.23 -0.38 -6.84
C ARG A 113 -10.40 -1.44 -5.75
N ALA A 114 -9.67 -1.37 -4.64
CA ALA A 114 -9.82 -2.28 -3.51
C ALA A 114 -11.25 -2.25 -2.92
N ARG A 115 -11.85 -1.07 -2.82
CA ARG A 115 -13.24 -0.92 -2.38
C ARG A 115 -14.23 -1.56 -3.34
N ARG A 116 -14.05 -1.39 -4.65
CA ARG A 116 -14.93 -2.05 -5.65
C ARG A 116 -14.85 -3.56 -5.55
N LEU A 117 -13.63 -4.10 -5.36
CA LEU A 117 -13.43 -5.53 -5.15
C LEU A 117 -14.15 -6.03 -3.90
N SER A 118 -14.00 -5.33 -2.78
CA SER A 118 -14.67 -5.73 -1.53
C SER A 118 -16.20 -5.64 -1.60
N ALA A 119 -16.74 -4.71 -2.37
CA ALA A 119 -18.19 -4.59 -2.56
C ALA A 119 -18.80 -5.74 -3.39
N ALA A 120 -17.99 -6.36 -4.24
CA ALA A 120 -18.39 -7.53 -5.04
C ALA A 120 -18.38 -8.84 -4.23
N ASP A 121 -17.64 -8.89 -3.13
CA ASP A 121 -17.51 -10.08 -2.28
C ASP A 121 -18.70 -10.18 -1.29
N LYS A 122 -18.95 -11.39 -0.81
CA LYS A 122 -19.99 -11.63 0.20
C LYS A 122 -19.42 -12.42 1.39
N PRO A 123 -19.48 -11.86 2.60
CA PRO A 123 -20.02 -10.54 2.94
C PRO A 123 -19.14 -9.41 2.42
N ALA A 124 -19.78 -8.33 1.94
CA ALA A 124 -19.07 -7.13 1.52
C ALA A 124 -18.35 -6.49 2.72
N ARG A 125 -17.05 -6.69 2.81
CA ARG A 125 -16.19 -6.16 3.87
C ARG A 125 -14.80 -5.87 3.33
N LEU A 126 -14.31 -4.67 3.56
CA LEU A 126 -12.97 -4.28 3.16
C LEU A 126 -11.93 -5.01 4.05
N ARG A 127 -11.04 -5.77 3.42
CA ARG A 127 -9.90 -6.44 4.03
C ARG A 127 -8.60 -5.97 3.36
N ALA A 128 -7.49 -6.12 4.05
CA ALA A 128 -6.16 -5.76 3.53
C ALA A 128 -5.83 -6.50 2.22
N ALA A 129 -6.25 -7.75 2.06
CA ALA A 129 -6.06 -8.51 0.83
C ALA A 129 -6.70 -7.87 -0.41
N HIS A 130 -7.78 -7.09 -0.28
CA HIS A 130 -8.34 -6.37 -1.43
C HIS A 130 -7.39 -5.33 -2.01
N VAL A 131 -6.57 -4.69 -1.15
CA VAL A 131 -5.50 -3.79 -1.59
C VAL A 131 -4.44 -4.55 -2.37
N VAL A 132 -4.07 -5.77 -1.91
CA VAL A 132 -3.11 -6.64 -2.60
C VAL A 132 -3.66 -7.10 -3.96
N ILE A 133 -4.94 -7.46 -4.06
CA ILE A 133 -5.58 -7.82 -5.33
C ILE A 133 -5.53 -6.63 -6.29
N ALA A 134 -5.92 -5.44 -5.82
CA ALA A 134 -5.88 -4.22 -6.61
C ALA A 134 -4.46 -3.88 -7.08
N ALA A 135 -3.46 -4.08 -6.22
CA ALA A 135 -2.05 -3.89 -6.55
C ALA A 135 -1.56 -4.88 -7.62
N ALA A 136 -1.97 -6.16 -7.52
CA ALA A 136 -1.63 -7.19 -8.51
C ALA A 136 -2.25 -6.90 -9.90
N GLU A 137 -3.32 -6.12 -9.96
CA GLU A 137 -3.95 -5.67 -11.20
C GLU A 137 -3.31 -4.41 -11.80
N ALA A 138 -2.44 -3.72 -11.05
CA ALA A 138 -1.76 -2.52 -11.56
C ALA A 138 -0.76 -2.88 -12.66
N GLU A 139 -0.94 -2.32 -13.85
CA GLU A 139 -0.07 -2.58 -15.00
C GLU A 139 1.12 -1.61 -15.05
N HIS A 140 0.96 -0.44 -14.47
CA HIS A 140 1.94 0.65 -14.50
C HIS A 140 2.11 1.28 -13.12
N GLY A 141 3.13 2.14 -13.00
CA GLY A 141 3.40 2.91 -11.79
C GLY A 141 4.33 2.20 -10.82
N THR A 142 4.46 2.79 -9.63
CA THR A 142 5.43 2.36 -8.61
C THR A 142 5.15 0.95 -8.11
N VAL A 143 3.88 0.60 -7.91
CA VAL A 143 3.49 -0.75 -7.45
C VAL A 143 3.85 -1.82 -8.48
N ALA A 144 3.62 -1.58 -9.77
CA ALA A 144 3.99 -2.52 -10.82
C ALA A 144 5.51 -2.75 -10.85
N ARG A 145 6.31 -1.69 -10.72
CA ARG A 145 7.78 -1.78 -10.62
C ARG A 145 8.23 -2.51 -9.35
N LEU A 146 7.56 -2.25 -8.24
CA LEU A 146 7.82 -2.93 -6.97
C LEU A 146 7.61 -4.44 -7.08
N LEU A 147 6.50 -4.88 -7.68
CA LEU A 147 6.22 -6.30 -7.89
C LEU A 147 7.23 -6.95 -8.82
N GLN A 148 7.68 -6.26 -9.87
CA GLN A 148 8.76 -6.72 -10.74
C GLN A 148 10.09 -6.86 -9.99
N LEU A 149 10.45 -5.87 -9.18
CA LEU A 149 11.70 -5.89 -8.41
C LEU A 149 11.75 -7.05 -7.40
N LEU A 150 10.60 -7.43 -6.86
CA LEU A 150 10.44 -8.57 -5.95
C LEU A 150 10.25 -9.90 -6.67
N ASP A 151 10.28 -9.92 -8.01
CA ASP A 151 10.02 -11.12 -8.83
C ASP A 151 8.69 -11.80 -8.48
N ILE A 152 7.68 -10.99 -8.21
CA ILE A 152 6.36 -11.48 -7.83
C ILE A 152 5.51 -11.70 -9.08
N ASP A 153 5.09 -12.96 -9.30
CA ASP A 153 4.07 -13.28 -10.28
C ASP A 153 2.71 -12.71 -9.84
N ARG A 154 2.20 -11.76 -10.63
CA ARG A 154 0.96 -11.02 -10.32
C ARG A 154 -0.27 -11.91 -10.30
N ALA A 155 -0.32 -12.95 -11.14
CA ALA A 155 -1.43 -13.90 -11.17
C ALA A 155 -1.43 -14.77 -9.92
N ARG A 156 -0.27 -15.24 -9.48
CA ARG A 156 -0.10 -15.99 -8.23
C ARG A 156 -0.43 -15.12 -7.02
N LEU A 157 0.02 -13.87 -6.99
CA LEU A 157 -0.29 -12.94 -5.91
C LEU A 157 -1.80 -12.69 -5.81
N ARG A 158 -2.45 -12.44 -6.94
CA ARG A 158 -3.90 -12.25 -6.99
C ARG A 158 -4.66 -13.50 -6.50
N HIS A 159 -4.22 -14.69 -6.91
CA HIS A 159 -4.83 -15.95 -6.45
C HIS A 159 -4.66 -16.12 -4.94
N ALA A 160 -3.47 -15.92 -4.40
CA ALA A 160 -3.21 -16.00 -2.96
C ALA A 160 -4.03 -14.98 -2.15
N ALA A 161 -4.13 -13.75 -2.64
CA ALA A 161 -4.92 -12.71 -1.98
C ALA A 161 -6.44 -13.01 -2.02
N ARG A 162 -6.94 -13.57 -3.13
CA ARG A 162 -8.33 -14.06 -3.20
C ARG A 162 -8.62 -15.17 -2.18
N ALA A 163 -7.72 -16.12 -2.03
CA ALA A 163 -7.82 -17.16 -1.01
C ALA A 163 -7.83 -16.57 0.41
N ALA A 164 -6.99 -15.57 0.68
CA ALA A 164 -6.94 -14.88 1.97
C ALA A 164 -8.19 -14.03 2.28
N VAL A 165 -8.91 -13.55 1.27
CA VAL A 165 -10.22 -12.89 1.47
C VAL A 165 -11.28 -13.90 1.90
N ALA A 166 -11.23 -15.12 1.38
CA ALA A 166 -12.22 -16.17 1.64
C ALA A 166 -12.04 -16.84 3.00
N SER A 167 -10.87 -16.66 3.65
CA SER A 167 -10.56 -17.21 4.98
C SER A 167 -11.13 -16.34 6.09
#